data_a4111efefc3103fe3db1bd690394db02
#
_entry.id   a4111efefc3103fe3db1bd690394db02
#
_cell.length_a   1.000
_cell.length_b   1.000
_cell.length_c   1.000
_cell.angle_alpha   90.00
_cell.angle_beta   90.00
_cell.angle_gamma   90.00
#
_symmetry.space_group_name_H-M   'P 1'
#
loop_
_entity.id
_entity.type
_entity.pdbx_description
1 polymer ?
#
loop_
_entity_poly.entity_id
_entity_poly.type
_entity_poly.pdbx_seq_one_letter_code
_entity_poly.pdbx_strand_id
1 'polypeptide(L)'
;ERFGLSITLCMGVLNAILMVLDVIFYRESLGFGTLTGLFITGFFADFWQWVLGSVLGLHFEFSGMGQLGFRLVLLAVGICIAVFFCSFYLAAQVGMAPYDSVGYLVQKVSHGKIPFKRTRVVQDCACVLTTVLIAIPQGTQWQIVGVGTVIMALGLGPALTFLQEKIALPFYEKIGVRKTV
;
A
#
# COMPACT_ATOMS: atom_id res chain seq x y z
N GLU A 1 6.41 -18.86 8.96
CA GLU A 1 6.47 -19.77 10.15
C GLU A 1 7.73 -20.66 10.20
N ARG A 2 8.43 -20.88 9.09
CA ARG A 2 9.65 -21.72 9.04
C ARG A 2 10.82 -21.18 9.89
N PHE A 3 10.82 -19.89 10.24
CA PHE A 3 11.83 -19.25 11.08
C PHE A 3 11.33 -18.90 12.49
N GLY A 4 10.13 -19.37 12.89
CA GLY A 4 9.55 -19.03 14.19
C GLY A 4 9.25 -17.53 14.40
N LEU A 5 9.41 -16.72 13.34
CA LEU A 5 9.15 -15.29 13.39
C LEU A 5 7.70 -15.01 12.96
N SER A 6 7.00 -14.26 13.77
CA SER A 6 5.67 -13.76 13.44
C SER A 6 5.75 -12.83 12.19
N ILE A 7 4.79 -12.94 11.27
CA ILE A 7 4.66 -12.06 10.10
C ILE A 7 4.66 -10.59 10.55
N THR A 8 3.98 -10.30 11.65
CA THR A 8 3.95 -8.96 12.26
C THR A 8 5.34 -8.46 12.63
N LEU A 9 6.20 -9.32 13.14
CA LEU A 9 7.56 -8.98 13.53
C LEU A 9 8.42 -8.69 12.29
N CYS A 10 8.31 -9.50 11.24
CA CYS A 10 9.01 -9.27 9.97
C CYS A 10 8.58 -7.96 9.30
N MET A 11 7.27 -7.68 9.28
CA MET A 11 6.73 -6.42 8.77
C MET A 11 7.19 -5.23 9.62
N GLY A 12 7.20 -5.38 10.94
CA GLY A 12 7.69 -4.35 11.86
C GLY A 12 9.16 -4.02 11.62
N VAL A 13 10.02 -5.02 11.47
CA VAL A 13 11.45 -4.83 11.18
C VAL A 13 11.66 -4.15 9.83
N LEU A 14 10.95 -4.58 8.79
CA LEU A 14 11.02 -3.96 7.47
C LEU A 14 10.62 -2.48 7.53
N ASN A 15 9.49 -2.17 8.15
CA ASN A 15 9.04 -0.78 8.32
C ASN A 15 10.01 0.05 9.16
N ALA A 16 10.63 -0.54 10.20
CA ALA A 16 11.65 0.14 10.99
C ALA A 16 12.90 0.46 10.16
N ILE A 17 13.37 -0.47 9.33
CA ILE A 17 14.51 -0.23 8.42
C ILE A 17 14.18 0.89 7.44
N LEU A 18 13.01 0.84 6.79
CA LEU A 18 12.58 1.88 5.86
C LEU A 18 12.44 3.24 6.56
N MET A 19 11.91 3.27 7.78
CA MET A 19 11.80 4.48 8.58
C MET A 19 13.17 5.08 8.93
N VAL A 20 14.16 4.25 9.23
CA VAL A 20 15.55 4.72 9.45
C VAL A 20 16.13 5.33 8.17
N LEU A 21 15.89 4.71 7.01
CA LEU A 21 16.31 5.26 5.72
C LEU A 21 15.64 6.62 5.43
N ASP A 22 14.35 6.76 5.75
CA ASP A 22 13.63 8.03 5.61
C ASP A 22 14.20 9.12 6.53
N VAL A 23 14.52 8.79 7.77
CA VAL A 23 15.16 9.73 8.70
C VAL A 23 16.48 10.27 8.15
N ILE A 24 17.25 9.40 7.48
CA ILE A 24 18.59 9.75 6.96
C ILE A 24 18.47 10.53 5.65
N PHE A 25 17.65 10.07 4.72
CA PHE A 25 17.65 10.58 3.34
C PHE A 25 16.46 11.46 2.98
N TYR A 26 15.31 11.28 3.66
CA TYR A 26 14.07 11.99 3.34
C TYR A 26 13.27 12.39 4.58
N ARG A 27 13.90 13.13 5.47
CA ARG A 27 13.32 13.56 6.76
C ARG A 27 12.01 14.35 6.61
N GLU A 28 11.81 14.98 5.46
CA GLU A 28 10.60 15.75 5.14
C GLU A 28 9.35 14.86 4.98
N SER A 29 9.52 13.55 4.70
CA SER A 29 8.41 12.60 4.61
C SER A 29 7.84 12.21 5.97
N LEU A 30 8.63 12.39 7.03
CA LEU A 30 8.25 12.03 8.38
C LEU A 30 7.40 13.15 8.99
N GLY A 31 6.18 12.79 9.30
CA GLY A 31 5.24 13.69 9.94
C GLY A 31 4.38 12.96 10.96
N PHE A 32 3.46 13.71 11.55
CA PHE A 32 2.48 13.14 12.47
C PHE A 32 1.66 12.02 11.80
N GLY A 33 1.40 12.15 10.48
CA GLY A 33 0.72 11.13 9.68
C GLY A 33 1.48 9.80 9.59
N THR A 34 2.83 9.80 9.63
CA THR A 34 3.63 8.57 9.62
C THR A 34 3.40 7.75 10.89
N LEU A 35 3.45 8.40 12.05
CA LEU A 35 3.20 7.75 13.33
C LEU A 35 1.76 7.24 13.44
N THR A 36 0.78 8.09 13.10
CA THR A 36 -0.62 7.70 13.12
C THR A 36 -0.91 6.57 12.13
N GLY A 37 -0.33 6.60 10.94
CA GLY A 37 -0.48 5.55 9.93
C GLY A 37 0.04 4.19 10.41
N LEU A 38 1.19 4.13 11.06
CA LEU A 38 1.76 2.89 11.58
C LEU A 38 0.89 2.23 12.66
N PHE A 39 0.35 3.02 13.59
CA PHE A 39 -0.43 2.50 14.71
C PHE A 39 -1.91 2.30 14.35
N ILE A 40 -2.51 3.25 13.64
CA ILE A 40 -3.93 3.27 13.37
C ILE A 40 -4.31 2.22 12.31
N THR A 41 -3.45 1.97 11.32
CA THR A 41 -3.76 1.03 10.22
C THR A 41 -4.02 -0.39 10.75
N GLY A 42 -3.17 -0.89 11.67
CA GLY A 42 -3.37 -2.20 12.28
C GLY A 42 -4.67 -2.26 13.09
N PHE A 43 -4.89 -1.26 13.95
CA PHE A 43 -6.11 -1.18 14.77
C PHE A 43 -7.38 -1.12 13.92
N PHE A 44 -7.39 -0.33 12.83
CA PHE A 44 -8.54 -0.27 11.92
C PHE A 44 -8.76 -1.57 11.16
N ALA A 45 -7.71 -2.28 10.76
CA ALA A 45 -7.83 -3.59 10.13
C ALA A 45 -8.49 -4.60 11.07
N ASP A 46 -8.02 -4.69 12.31
CA ASP A 46 -8.59 -5.56 13.34
C ASP A 46 -10.04 -5.19 13.69
N PHE A 47 -10.32 -3.88 13.81
CA PHE A 47 -11.65 -3.37 14.06
C PHE A 47 -12.64 -3.78 12.96
N TRP A 48 -12.28 -3.57 11.68
CA TRP A 48 -13.13 -3.94 10.56
C TRP A 48 -13.29 -5.45 10.43
N GLN A 49 -12.26 -6.23 10.70
CA GLN A 49 -12.34 -7.69 10.73
C GLN A 49 -13.32 -8.16 11.81
N TRP A 50 -13.28 -7.55 12.99
CA TRP A 50 -14.23 -7.82 14.06
C TRP A 50 -15.66 -7.42 13.68
N VAL A 51 -15.86 -6.21 13.12
CA VAL A 51 -17.19 -5.74 12.67
C VAL A 51 -17.76 -6.67 11.60
N LEU A 52 -17.00 -7.01 10.58
CA LEU A 52 -17.47 -7.86 9.49
C LEU A 52 -17.76 -9.29 9.97
N GLY A 53 -16.89 -9.86 10.79
CA GLY A 53 -17.01 -11.23 11.28
C GLY A 53 -18.03 -11.37 12.40
N SER A 54 -17.92 -10.55 13.46
CA SER A 54 -18.70 -10.75 14.69
C SER A 54 -20.01 -9.97 14.70
N VAL A 55 -20.05 -8.77 14.13
CA VAL A 55 -21.27 -7.93 14.15
C VAL A 55 -22.18 -8.22 12.97
N LEU A 56 -21.61 -8.33 11.76
CA LEU A 56 -22.38 -8.57 10.54
C LEU A 56 -22.48 -10.06 10.19
N GLY A 57 -21.77 -10.95 10.90
CA GLY A 57 -21.80 -12.40 10.65
C GLY A 57 -21.31 -12.79 9.24
N LEU A 58 -20.57 -11.90 8.59
CA LEU A 58 -20.06 -12.12 7.24
C LEU A 58 -18.78 -12.95 7.33
N HIS A 59 -18.93 -14.26 7.51
CA HIS A 59 -17.82 -15.19 7.33
C HIS A 59 -17.65 -15.44 5.83
N PHE A 60 -16.69 -14.74 5.25
CA PHE A 60 -16.35 -14.89 3.84
C PHE A 60 -15.54 -16.17 3.58
N GLU A 61 -16.09 -17.33 3.96
CA GLU A 61 -15.55 -18.62 3.53
C GLU A 61 -15.92 -18.88 2.07
N PHE A 62 -15.11 -18.36 1.19
CA PHE A 62 -15.31 -18.47 -0.23
C PHE A 62 -14.73 -19.78 -0.78
N SER A 63 -15.43 -20.88 -0.63
CA SER A 63 -15.03 -22.18 -1.16
C SER A 63 -15.89 -22.63 -2.34
N GLY A 64 -15.84 -21.93 -3.48
CA GLY A 64 -16.57 -22.37 -4.66
C GLY A 64 -16.36 -21.50 -5.90
N MET A 65 -16.33 -22.13 -7.09
CA MET A 65 -16.23 -21.42 -8.37
C MET A 65 -17.43 -20.51 -8.66
N GLY A 66 -18.62 -20.80 -8.11
CA GLY A 66 -19.82 -19.99 -8.29
C GLY A 66 -19.76 -18.59 -7.67
N GLN A 67 -18.81 -18.35 -6.76
CA GLN A 67 -18.62 -17.06 -6.08
C GLN A 67 -17.49 -16.21 -6.69
N LEU A 68 -16.84 -16.68 -7.76
CA LEU A 68 -15.72 -15.99 -8.38
C LEU A 68 -16.10 -14.57 -8.85
N GLY A 69 -17.29 -14.41 -9.45
CA GLY A 69 -17.78 -13.10 -9.89
C GLY A 69 -17.95 -12.12 -8.74
N PHE A 70 -18.54 -12.56 -7.62
CA PHE A 70 -18.70 -11.72 -6.44
C PHE A 70 -17.36 -11.31 -5.83
N ARG A 71 -16.39 -12.22 -5.78
CA ARG A 71 -15.01 -11.93 -5.32
C ARG A 71 -14.32 -10.87 -6.18
N LEU A 72 -14.46 -10.98 -7.51
CA LEU A 72 -13.87 -10.02 -8.44
C LEU A 72 -14.51 -8.63 -8.29
N VAL A 73 -15.82 -8.56 -8.07
CA VAL A 73 -16.50 -7.29 -7.81
C VAL A 73 -16.03 -6.68 -6.50
N LEU A 74 -15.97 -7.46 -5.42
CA LEU A 74 -15.45 -6.97 -4.13
C LEU A 74 -14.00 -6.49 -4.24
N LEU A 75 -13.16 -7.25 -4.96
CA LEU A 75 -11.78 -6.86 -5.23
C LEU A 75 -11.72 -5.53 -5.99
N ALA A 76 -12.48 -5.38 -7.06
CA ALA A 76 -12.51 -4.16 -7.85
C ALA A 76 -12.96 -2.95 -7.03
N VAL A 77 -14.05 -3.09 -6.26
CA VAL A 77 -14.55 -2.04 -5.36
C VAL A 77 -13.51 -1.69 -4.30
N GLY A 78 -12.90 -2.69 -3.67
CA GLY A 78 -11.85 -2.48 -2.66
C GLY A 78 -10.63 -1.75 -3.24
N ILE A 79 -10.18 -2.12 -4.44
CA ILE A 79 -9.08 -1.44 -5.13
C ILE A 79 -9.45 0.03 -5.42
N CYS A 80 -10.64 0.29 -5.96
CA CYS A 80 -11.09 1.66 -6.24
C CYS A 80 -11.10 2.54 -4.99
N ILE A 81 -11.65 2.03 -3.88
CA ILE A 81 -11.69 2.74 -2.60
C ILE A 81 -10.27 2.98 -2.09
N ALA A 82 -9.41 1.96 -2.08
CA ALA A 82 -8.04 2.07 -1.62
C ALA A 82 -7.25 3.10 -2.43
N VAL A 83 -7.31 3.06 -3.77
CA VAL A 83 -6.60 3.99 -4.65
C VAL A 83 -7.10 5.41 -4.45
N PHE A 84 -8.42 5.60 -4.29
CA PHE A 84 -9.01 6.92 -4.06
C PHE A 84 -8.47 7.53 -2.75
N PHE A 85 -8.64 6.88 -1.62
CA PHE A 85 -8.20 7.42 -0.33
C PHE A 85 -6.68 7.53 -0.22
N CYS A 86 -5.93 6.57 -0.78
CA CYS A 86 -4.48 6.61 -0.78
C CYS A 86 -3.94 7.79 -1.60
N SER A 87 -4.59 8.16 -2.71
CA SER A 87 -4.19 9.33 -3.51
C SER A 87 -4.36 10.64 -2.73
N PHE A 88 -5.44 10.80 -1.95
CA PHE A 88 -5.64 11.94 -1.07
C PHE A 88 -4.62 11.97 0.07
N TYR A 89 -4.37 10.82 0.69
CA TYR A 89 -3.37 10.67 1.74
C TYR A 89 -1.97 11.11 1.25
N LEU A 90 -1.54 10.63 0.08
CA LEU A 90 -0.25 10.99 -0.50
C LEU A 90 -0.19 12.47 -0.91
N ALA A 91 -1.29 13.05 -1.39
CA ALA A 91 -1.36 14.46 -1.76
C ALA A 91 -1.31 15.40 -0.56
N ALA A 92 -1.82 14.97 0.60
CA ALA A 92 -1.84 15.77 1.84
C ALA A 92 -0.44 16.09 2.39
N GLN A 93 0.54 15.23 2.16
CA GLN A 93 1.94 15.36 2.63
C GLN A 93 2.09 15.67 4.13
N VAL A 94 1.17 15.19 4.95
CA VAL A 94 1.19 15.36 6.42
C VAL A 94 2.14 14.36 7.10
N GLY A 95 2.74 13.50 6.31
CA GLY A 95 3.60 12.38 6.69
C GLY A 95 3.17 11.14 5.93
N MET A 96 4.14 10.40 5.40
CA MET A 96 3.90 9.22 4.57
C MET A 96 4.34 7.96 5.29
N ALA A 97 3.70 6.83 4.97
CA ALA A 97 4.19 5.53 5.42
C ALA A 97 5.59 5.26 4.84
N PRO A 98 6.49 4.62 5.59
CA PRO A 98 7.87 4.40 5.13
C PRO A 98 7.96 3.66 3.79
N TYR A 99 7.01 2.76 3.52
CA TYR A 99 6.91 2.07 2.23
C TYR A 99 6.56 3.01 1.07
N ASP A 100 5.70 3.99 1.29
CA ASP A 100 5.27 4.94 0.25
C ASP A 100 6.32 6.02 -0.01
N SER A 101 7.09 6.39 1.01
CA SER A 101 8.13 7.42 0.92
C SER A 101 9.29 7.02 0.00
N VAL A 102 9.59 5.71 -0.14
CA VAL A 102 10.65 5.20 -1.03
C VAL A 102 10.48 5.72 -2.46
N GLY A 103 9.25 5.77 -2.96
CA GLY A 103 8.98 6.31 -4.29
C GLY A 103 9.38 7.77 -4.47
N TYR A 104 9.07 8.60 -3.47
CA TYR A 104 9.43 10.02 -3.46
C TYR A 104 10.91 10.23 -3.18
N LEU A 105 11.52 9.41 -2.33
CA LEU A 105 12.96 9.42 -2.07
C LEU A 105 13.74 9.18 -3.36
N VAL A 106 13.40 8.14 -4.12
CA VAL A 106 14.04 7.82 -5.41
C VAL A 106 13.83 8.94 -6.42
N GLN A 107 12.64 9.54 -6.47
CA GLN A 107 12.38 10.69 -7.33
C GLN A 107 13.25 11.90 -6.95
N LYS A 108 13.42 12.18 -5.66
CA LYS A 108 14.27 13.27 -5.15
C LYS A 108 15.76 13.01 -5.46
N VAL A 109 16.27 11.82 -5.15
CA VAL A 109 17.68 11.43 -5.39
C VAL A 109 18.02 11.38 -6.88
N SER A 110 17.08 10.96 -7.72
CA SER A 110 17.25 10.93 -9.18
C SER A 110 17.06 12.30 -9.85
N HIS A 111 16.88 13.37 -9.07
CA HIS A 111 16.57 14.71 -9.59
C HIS A 111 15.40 14.73 -10.58
N GLY A 112 14.35 13.96 -10.28
CA GLY A 112 13.14 13.88 -11.11
C GLY A 112 13.25 12.97 -12.35
N LYS A 113 14.40 12.34 -12.62
CA LYS A 113 14.57 11.45 -13.78
C LYS A 113 13.71 10.18 -13.68
N ILE A 114 13.48 9.68 -12.48
CA ILE A 114 12.64 8.51 -12.21
C ILE A 114 11.37 9.00 -11.49
N PRO A 115 10.20 9.00 -12.18
CA PRO A 115 8.95 9.46 -11.57
C PRO A 115 8.45 8.44 -10.54
N PHE A 116 7.72 8.93 -9.53
CA PHE A 116 7.10 8.13 -8.47
C PHE A 116 6.40 6.86 -8.97
N LYS A 117 5.58 6.99 -10.02
CA LYS A 117 4.84 5.86 -10.60
C LYS A 117 5.72 4.68 -11.03
N ARG A 118 6.91 4.96 -11.60
CA ARG A 118 7.83 3.89 -12.03
C ARG A 118 8.47 3.22 -10.84
N THR A 119 8.93 4.00 -9.87
CA THR A 119 9.51 3.46 -8.64
C THR A 119 8.52 2.60 -7.91
N ARG A 120 7.27 3.03 -7.81
CA ARG A 120 6.20 2.27 -7.14
C ARG A 120 5.98 0.92 -7.81
N VAL A 121 5.82 0.89 -9.13
CA VAL A 121 5.65 -0.38 -9.88
C VAL A 121 6.85 -1.30 -9.69
N VAL A 122 8.07 -0.78 -9.78
CA VAL A 122 9.28 -1.59 -9.58
C VAL A 122 9.35 -2.14 -8.16
N GLN A 123 9.01 -1.34 -7.16
CA GLN A 123 8.98 -1.73 -5.75
C GLN A 123 7.96 -2.84 -5.51
N ASP A 124 6.73 -2.67 -6.00
CA ASP A 124 5.67 -3.64 -5.85
C ASP A 124 6.00 -4.95 -6.60
N CYS A 125 6.54 -4.85 -7.83
CA CYS A 125 7.01 -6.02 -8.58
C CYS A 125 8.17 -6.73 -7.89
N ALA A 126 9.12 -6.00 -7.29
CA ALA A 126 10.22 -6.60 -6.53
C ALA A 126 9.70 -7.36 -5.30
N CYS A 127 8.71 -6.80 -4.59
CA CYS A 127 8.07 -7.49 -3.47
C CYS A 127 7.37 -8.77 -3.91
N VAL A 128 6.61 -8.73 -5.00
CA VAL A 128 5.93 -9.91 -5.56
C VAL A 128 6.95 -10.96 -5.99
N LEU A 129 7.99 -10.55 -6.71
CA LEU A 129 9.06 -11.46 -7.16
C LEU A 129 9.76 -12.13 -5.99
N THR A 130 10.13 -11.36 -4.97
CA THR A 130 10.75 -11.89 -3.75
C THR A 130 9.84 -12.90 -3.07
N THR A 131 8.55 -12.59 -2.94
CA THR A 131 7.55 -13.48 -2.36
C THR A 131 7.43 -14.78 -3.16
N VAL A 132 7.38 -14.71 -4.49
CA VAL A 132 7.33 -15.90 -5.36
C VAL A 132 8.60 -16.74 -5.21
N LEU A 133 9.78 -16.14 -5.23
CA LEU A 133 11.05 -16.86 -5.09
C LEU A 133 11.14 -17.60 -3.74
N ILE A 134 10.63 -17.02 -2.66
CA ILE A 134 10.58 -17.67 -1.34
C ILE A 134 9.51 -18.77 -1.31
N ALA A 135 8.42 -18.62 -2.04
CA ALA A 135 7.30 -19.55 -2.04
C ALA A 135 7.51 -20.77 -2.95
N ILE A 136 8.32 -20.64 -4.02
CA ILE A 136 8.62 -21.75 -4.95
C ILE A 136 9.11 -23.02 -4.24
N PRO A 137 10.13 -22.97 -3.35
CA PRO A 137 10.62 -24.17 -2.65
C PRO A 137 9.59 -24.81 -1.73
N GLN A 138 8.50 -24.09 -1.41
CA GLN A 138 7.44 -24.51 -0.50
C GLN A 138 6.22 -25.04 -1.25
N GLY A 139 6.16 -24.88 -2.59
CA GLY A 139 5.00 -25.24 -3.41
C GLY A 139 3.75 -24.41 -3.14
N THR A 140 3.88 -23.26 -2.45
CA THR A 140 2.74 -22.42 -2.00
C THR A 140 2.53 -21.16 -2.85
N GLN A 141 3.31 -20.96 -3.93
CA GLN A 141 3.29 -19.74 -4.75
C GLN A 141 1.89 -19.39 -5.29
N TRP A 142 1.10 -20.38 -5.67
CA TRP A 142 -0.26 -20.16 -6.19
C TRP A 142 -1.30 -19.79 -5.13
N GLN A 143 -1.00 -20.03 -3.87
CA GLN A 143 -1.85 -19.64 -2.74
C GLN A 143 -1.59 -18.20 -2.30
N ILE A 144 -0.37 -17.69 -2.53
CA ILE A 144 0.09 -16.38 -2.08
C ILE A 144 -0.11 -15.33 -3.17
N VAL A 145 0.21 -15.66 -4.42
CA VAL A 145 0.15 -14.70 -5.55
C VAL A 145 -1.10 -14.96 -6.37
N GLY A 146 -2.13 -14.19 -6.09
CA GLY A 146 -3.38 -14.19 -6.85
C GLY A 146 -3.42 -13.13 -7.94
N VAL A 147 -4.48 -13.17 -8.76
CA VAL A 147 -4.73 -12.16 -9.81
C VAL A 147 -4.76 -10.74 -9.24
N GLY A 148 -5.34 -10.55 -8.05
CA GLY A 148 -5.38 -9.26 -7.37
C GLY A 148 -3.98 -8.71 -7.04
N THR A 149 -3.05 -9.57 -6.64
CA THR A 149 -1.66 -9.18 -6.36
C THR A 149 -0.98 -8.61 -7.60
N VAL A 150 -1.16 -9.26 -8.75
CA VAL A 150 -0.58 -8.81 -10.03
C VAL A 150 -1.21 -7.48 -10.48
N ILE A 151 -2.54 -7.36 -10.39
CA ILE A 151 -3.25 -6.13 -10.73
C ILE A 151 -2.76 -4.96 -9.85
N MET A 152 -2.61 -5.19 -8.54
CA MET A 152 -2.13 -4.16 -7.61
C MET A 152 -0.68 -3.78 -7.90
N ALA A 153 0.21 -4.74 -8.10
CA ALA A 153 1.63 -4.47 -8.35
C ALA A 153 1.87 -3.64 -9.63
N LEU A 154 1.11 -3.89 -10.68
CA LEU A 154 1.26 -3.17 -11.94
C LEU A 154 0.41 -1.90 -12.02
N GLY A 155 -0.78 -1.92 -11.41
CA GLY A 155 -1.80 -0.89 -11.57
C GLY A 155 -1.78 0.20 -10.51
N LEU A 156 -1.36 -0.12 -9.27
CA LEU A 156 -1.46 0.80 -8.15
C LEU A 156 -0.66 2.08 -8.36
N GLY A 157 0.60 1.99 -8.78
CA GLY A 157 1.46 3.14 -9.01
C GLY A 157 0.89 4.13 -10.03
N PRO A 158 0.55 3.70 -11.26
CA PRO A 158 -0.09 4.56 -12.26
C PRO A 158 -1.43 5.14 -11.80
N ALA A 159 -2.28 4.32 -11.17
CA ALA A 159 -3.60 4.74 -10.70
C ALA A 159 -3.51 5.80 -9.60
N LEU A 160 -2.63 5.61 -8.62
CA LEU A 160 -2.36 6.59 -7.56
C LEU A 160 -1.89 7.93 -8.15
N THR A 161 -0.91 7.89 -9.07
CA THR A 161 -0.39 9.10 -9.69
C THR A 161 -1.48 9.84 -10.46
N PHE A 162 -2.29 9.11 -11.23
CA PHE A 162 -3.38 9.71 -12.01
C PHE A 162 -4.43 10.38 -11.10
N LEU A 163 -4.90 9.71 -10.06
CA LEU A 163 -5.87 10.30 -9.14
C LEU A 163 -5.27 11.44 -8.31
N GLN A 164 -4.02 11.32 -7.91
CA GLN A 164 -3.31 12.35 -7.17
C GLN A 164 -3.22 13.64 -8.01
N GLU A 165 -2.78 13.54 -9.26
CA GLU A 165 -2.62 14.71 -10.15
C GLU A 165 -3.96 15.31 -10.60
N LYS A 166 -4.96 14.46 -10.88
CA LYS A 166 -6.23 14.93 -11.47
C LYS A 166 -7.29 15.34 -10.46
N ILE A 167 -7.26 14.75 -9.25
CA ILE A 167 -8.33 14.93 -8.26
C ILE A 167 -7.76 15.48 -6.95
N ALA A 168 -6.80 14.80 -6.33
CA ALA A 168 -6.38 15.13 -4.99
C ALA A 168 -5.61 16.46 -4.92
N LEU A 169 -4.67 16.71 -5.81
CA LEU A 169 -3.91 17.97 -5.84
C LEU A 169 -4.80 19.20 -6.12
N PRO A 170 -5.65 19.22 -7.17
CA PRO A 170 -6.55 20.35 -7.42
C PRO A 170 -7.53 20.61 -6.25
N PHE A 171 -7.94 19.53 -5.54
CA PHE A 171 -8.79 19.65 -4.37
C PHE A 171 -8.08 20.39 -3.22
N TYR A 172 -6.82 20.01 -2.91
CA TYR A 172 -6.04 20.68 -1.87
C TYR A 172 -5.65 22.10 -2.21
N GLU A 173 -5.39 22.40 -3.49
CA GLU A 173 -5.16 23.77 -3.98
C GLU A 173 -6.39 24.65 -3.77
N LYS A 174 -7.57 24.13 -4.08
CA LYS A 174 -8.86 24.86 -3.92
C LYS A 174 -9.18 25.21 -2.47
N ILE A 175 -8.77 24.36 -1.51
CA ILE A 175 -8.97 24.59 -0.07
C ILE A 175 -7.87 25.48 0.51
N GLY A 176 -6.83 25.82 -0.25
CA GLY A 176 -5.74 26.68 0.21
C GLY A 176 -4.74 25.99 1.17
N VAL A 177 -4.81 24.66 1.28
CA VAL A 177 -3.90 23.88 2.13
C VAL A 177 -2.52 23.73 1.47
N ARG A 178 -2.45 23.81 0.13
CA ARG A 178 -1.21 23.71 -0.63
C ARG A 178 -1.12 24.82 -1.67
N LYS A 179 -0.06 25.62 -1.59
CA LYS A 179 0.32 26.49 -2.70
C LYS A 179 1.21 25.70 -3.65
N THR A 180 0.87 25.69 -4.93
CA THR A 180 1.77 25.24 -6.01
C THR A 180 3.09 26.01 -5.92
N VAL A 181 4.18 25.32 -5.73
CA VAL A 181 5.54 25.84 -5.91
C VAL A 181 5.95 25.55 -7.32
#